data_53c497557c4511821005f527e0ec5404
#
_entry.id   53c497557c4511821005f527e0ec5404
#
_cell.length_a   1.000
_cell.length_b   1.000
_cell.length_c   1.000
_cell.angle_alpha   90.00
_cell.angle_beta   90.00
_cell.angle_gamma   90.00
#
_symmetry.space_group_name_H-M   'P 1'
#
loop_
_entity.id
_entity.type
_entity.pdbx_description
1 polymer ?
#
loop_
_entity_poly.entity_id
_entity_poly.type
_entity_poly.pdbx_seq_one_letter_code
_entity_poly.pdbx_strand_id
1 'polypeptide(L)'
;MTAVAERPLEHDSSGRPLWHGLGYPLAVWAGTRAMVYLVLAIQGWTSRRHDVGFGWYPLFRSLGEWDATWYGWIARHGYDPSIGHGNTAAFFPLYPILWAPLTWLPGPITLWGTLLSSALFGVALCLLYRMTQERYDERMARRTVLYLAIFPLTFVFALPYAESLFLASALATFALTWHGRWWWASLAGAAAVLARPVGIALFPALVWRRYRERGLDLRAYLPLLLLPAAELGFFGYLYWRTGDPLAHFHAQERGWGRGVSVLPLVVAKGFWDGIHGGQLRYLVHVAFTLLWCGLWYYAWRRLKLPAEYLIFAALLLILPTSGGLIVSMGRFGMVAFPLFWALAELGKDERVDTVVKVVFPLMLTALVFVTFGPRTFTP
;
A
#
# COMPACT_ATOMS: atom_id res chain seq x y z
N MET A 1 -10.15 -5.34 34.23
CA MET A 1 -9.86 -4.66 32.94
C MET A 1 -9.71 -3.19 33.23
N THR A 2 -8.49 -2.75 33.43
CA THR A 2 -8.13 -1.35 33.77
C THR A 2 -8.34 -0.47 32.54
N ALA A 3 -9.17 0.53 32.67
CA ALA A 3 -9.33 1.60 31.67
C ALA A 3 -7.96 2.26 31.44
N VAL A 4 -7.47 2.19 30.22
CA VAL A 4 -6.30 2.96 29.81
C VAL A 4 -6.74 4.41 29.77
N ALA A 5 -6.22 5.20 30.71
CA ALA A 5 -6.46 6.63 30.77
C ALA A 5 -6.04 7.29 29.44
N GLU A 6 -6.88 8.17 28.91
CA GLU A 6 -6.60 8.99 27.75
C GLU A 6 -5.32 9.80 27.99
N ARG A 7 -4.24 9.44 27.27
CA ARG A 7 -2.99 10.22 27.30
C ARG A 7 -3.01 11.25 26.16
N PRO A 8 -2.54 12.48 26.41
CA PRO A 8 -2.41 13.49 25.35
C PRO A 8 -1.46 13.01 24.25
N LEU A 9 -1.81 13.25 22.98
CA LEU A 9 -1.01 12.87 21.80
C LEU A 9 0.33 13.64 21.66
N GLU A 10 0.66 14.52 22.57
CA GLU A 10 1.87 15.36 22.49
C GLU A 10 3.14 14.68 23.03
N HIS A 11 2.99 13.64 23.84
CA HIS A 11 4.10 12.96 24.51
C HIS A 11 3.93 11.43 24.47
N ASP A 12 5.03 10.72 24.39
CA ASP A 12 5.06 9.25 24.50
C ASP A 12 4.78 8.79 25.95
N SER A 13 4.76 7.47 26.17
CA SER A 13 4.56 6.87 27.49
C SER A 13 5.63 7.26 28.52
N SER A 14 6.75 7.85 28.10
CA SER A 14 7.85 8.36 28.95
C SER A 14 7.81 9.88 29.11
N GLY A 15 6.78 10.57 28.60
CA GLY A 15 6.66 12.02 28.64
C GLY A 15 7.55 12.76 27.62
N ARG A 16 8.14 12.03 26.66
CA ARG A 16 8.97 12.64 25.61
C ARG A 16 8.12 13.08 24.43
N PRO A 17 8.50 14.19 23.72
CA PRO A 17 7.79 14.62 22.53
C PRO A 17 7.69 13.52 21.47
N LEU A 18 6.59 13.45 20.73
CA LEU A 18 6.32 12.42 19.73
C LEU A 18 7.38 12.33 18.62
N TRP A 19 8.11 13.40 18.31
CA TRP A 19 9.21 13.38 17.34
C TRP A 19 10.50 12.76 17.87
N HIS A 20 10.59 12.54 19.20
CA HIS A 20 11.78 11.92 19.78
C HIS A 20 11.88 10.45 19.32
N GLY A 21 13.01 10.06 18.72
CA GLY A 21 13.23 8.71 18.20
C GLY A 21 12.80 8.48 16.74
N LEU A 22 12.24 9.48 16.04
CA LEU A 22 11.92 9.35 14.61
C LEU A 22 13.17 9.43 13.69
N GLY A 23 14.35 9.71 14.24
CA GLY A 23 15.60 9.76 13.45
C GLY A 23 15.88 8.45 12.71
N TYR A 24 15.59 7.30 13.33
CA TYR A 24 15.80 6.00 12.68
C TYR A 24 14.87 5.76 11.48
N PRO A 25 13.51 5.84 11.58
CA PRO A 25 12.66 5.64 10.41
C PRO A 25 12.90 6.68 9.32
N LEU A 26 13.25 7.92 9.64
CA LEU A 26 13.61 8.93 8.66
C LEU A 26 14.94 8.64 7.96
N ALA A 27 15.94 8.14 8.68
CA ALA A 27 17.21 7.72 8.09
C ALA A 27 17.02 6.51 7.15
N VAL A 28 16.20 5.53 7.56
CA VAL A 28 15.83 4.38 6.72
C VAL A 28 15.06 4.84 5.48
N TRP A 29 14.09 5.75 5.65
CA TRP A 29 13.37 6.35 4.52
C TRP A 29 14.33 7.02 3.55
N ALA A 30 15.18 7.94 4.01
CA ALA A 30 16.11 8.68 3.16
C ALA A 30 17.09 7.75 2.43
N GLY A 31 17.71 6.81 3.17
CA GLY A 31 18.66 5.86 2.59
C GLY A 31 18.04 4.94 1.55
N THR A 32 16.84 4.40 1.83
CA THR A 32 16.16 3.51 0.86
C THR A 32 15.58 4.28 -0.32
N ARG A 33 15.13 5.53 -0.15
CA ARG A 33 14.72 6.38 -1.29
C ARG A 33 15.93 6.72 -2.17
N ALA A 34 17.05 7.11 -1.57
CA ALA A 34 18.29 7.35 -2.32
C ALA A 34 18.72 6.10 -3.11
N MET A 35 18.68 4.91 -2.47
CA MET A 35 18.98 3.64 -3.14
C MET A 35 18.01 3.38 -4.32
N VAL A 36 16.70 3.51 -4.11
CA VAL A 36 15.70 3.26 -5.16
C VAL A 36 15.89 4.22 -6.33
N TYR A 37 16.08 5.52 -6.07
CA TYR A 37 16.29 6.50 -7.14
C TYR A 37 17.61 6.29 -7.86
N LEU A 38 18.67 5.87 -7.16
CA LEU A 38 19.94 5.51 -7.79
C LEU A 38 19.76 4.30 -8.73
N VAL A 39 19.09 3.25 -8.28
CA VAL A 39 18.81 2.06 -9.10
C VAL A 39 17.98 2.41 -10.33
N LEU A 40 16.94 3.24 -10.17
CA LEU A 40 16.12 3.74 -11.27
C LEU A 40 16.92 4.59 -12.26
N ALA A 41 17.84 5.45 -11.77
CA ALA A 41 18.71 6.26 -12.60
C ALA A 41 19.69 5.40 -13.41
N ILE A 42 20.31 4.39 -12.78
CA ILE A 42 21.21 3.43 -13.45
C ILE A 42 20.44 2.64 -14.50
N GLN A 43 19.24 2.15 -14.16
CA GLN A 43 18.38 1.41 -15.08
C GLN A 43 18.01 2.29 -16.29
N GLY A 44 17.60 3.54 -16.08
CA GLY A 44 17.29 4.48 -17.16
C GLY A 44 18.49 4.76 -18.07
N TRP A 45 19.69 4.86 -17.49
CA TRP A 45 20.93 5.06 -18.24
C TRP A 45 21.32 3.81 -19.07
N THR A 46 21.19 2.62 -18.51
CA THR A 46 21.58 1.36 -19.18
C THR A 46 20.58 0.88 -20.21
N SER A 47 19.32 1.24 -20.08
CA SER A 47 18.24 0.73 -20.96
C SER A 47 18.26 1.26 -22.38
N ARG A 48 19.20 2.16 -22.76
CA ARG A 48 19.35 2.73 -24.12
C ARG A 48 18.00 2.98 -24.83
N ARG A 49 17.02 3.50 -24.12
CA ARG A 49 15.84 4.08 -24.77
C ARG A 49 16.33 5.37 -25.43
N HIS A 50 16.79 5.26 -26.67
CA HIS A 50 17.57 6.24 -27.43
C HIS A 50 16.93 7.61 -27.61
N ASP A 51 15.68 7.80 -27.23
CA ASP A 51 14.94 9.05 -27.43
C ASP A 51 14.97 9.98 -26.20
N VAL A 52 15.67 9.60 -25.15
CA VAL A 52 15.59 10.34 -23.88
C VAL A 52 17.01 10.68 -23.44
N GLY A 53 17.47 11.93 -23.70
CA GLY A 53 18.77 12.42 -23.29
C GLY A 53 19.06 12.23 -21.80
N PHE A 54 20.34 12.23 -21.42
CA PHE A 54 20.79 12.15 -20.03
C PHE A 54 20.24 13.33 -19.22
N GLY A 55 19.46 13.06 -18.17
CA GLY A 55 18.89 14.10 -17.30
C GLY A 55 17.78 13.57 -16.37
N TRP A 56 17.38 14.40 -15.42
CA TRP A 56 16.29 14.07 -14.48
C TRP A 56 14.92 13.93 -15.15
N TYR A 57 14.68 14.65 -16.24
CA TYR A 57 13.42 14.64 -16.96
C TYR A 57 13.03 13.26 -17.51
N PRO A 58 13.95 12.50 -18.13
CA PRO A 58 13.70 11.14 -18.58
C PRO A 58 13.30 10.17 -17.45
N LEU A 59 13.99 10.27 -16.30
CA LEU A 59 13.67 9.45 -15.12
C LEU A 59 12.22 9.68 -14.68
N PHE A 60 11.83 10.93 -14.48
CA PHE A 60 10.47 11.24 -14.02
C PHE A 60 9.38 10.92 -15.05
N ARG A 61 9.71 10.93 -16.34
CA ARG A 61 8.78 10.50 -17.39
C ARG A 61 8.53 8.98 -17.32
N SER A 62 9.56 8.18 -17.17
CA SER A 62 9.42 6.71 -17.06
C SER A 62 8.68 6.28 -15.78
N LEU A 63 8.79 7.04 -14.69
CA LEU A 63 8.01 6.82 -13.47
C LEU A 63 6.50 7.10 -13.63
N GLY A 64 6.09 7.75 -14.72
CA GLY A 64 4.69 8.05 -15.05
C GLY A 64 3.93 6.93 -15.76
N GLU A 65 4.49 5.71 -15.85
CA GLU A 65 3.86 4.56 -16.51
C GLU A 65 2.81 3.86 -15.61
N TRP A 66 1.98 2.99 -16.21
CA TRP A 66 0.90 2.21 -15.57
C TRP A 66 -0.11 3.06 -14.77
N ASP A 67 -0.33 2.76 -13.51
CA ASP A 67 -1.30 3.46 -12.65
C ASP A 67 -1.00 4.96 -12.53
N ALA A 68 0.27 5.36 -12.59
CA ALA A 68 0.69 6.76 -12.53
C ALA A 68 0.14 7.59 -13.70
N THR A 69 0.01 7.01 -14.90
CA THR A 69 -0.61 7.66 -16.05
C THR A 69 -2.05 8.07 -15.74
N TRP A 70 -2.82 7.15 -15.16
CA TRP A 70 -4.23 7.38 -14.83
C TRP A 70 -4.40 8.36 -13.68
N TYR A 71 -3.63 8.21 -12.61
CA TYR A 71 -3.66 9.17 -11.50
C TYR A 71 -3.25 10.57 -11.94
N GLY A 72 -2.21 10.69 -12.78
CA GLY A 72 -1.77 11.97 -13.33
C GLY A 72 -2.81 12.59 -14.28
N TRP A 73 -3.51 11.76 -15.07
CA TRP A 73 -4.62 12.23 -15.90
C TRP A 73 -5.74 12.79 -15.02
N ILE A 74 -6.21 12.01 -14.04
CA ILE A 74 -7.30 12.43 -13.15
C ILE A 74 -6.92 13.69 -12.37
N ALA A 75 -5.68 13.81 -11.93
CA ALA A 75 -5.18 14.99 -11.21
C ALA A 75 -5.29 16.29 -12.06
N ARG A 76 -5.12 16.18 -13.39
CA ARG A 76 -5.20 17.35 -14.31
C ARG A 76 -6.58 17.61 -14.86
N HIS A 77 -7.33 16.57 -15.18
CA HIS A 77 -8.55 16.68 -15.98
C HIS A 77 -9.80 16.17 -15.26
N GLY A 78 -9.64 15.51 -14.11
CA GLY A 78 -10.73 14.83 -13.42
C GLY A 78 -11.11 13.52 -14.10
N TYR A 79 -12.28 12.99 -13.72
CA TYR A 79 -12.83 11.75 -14.27
C TYR A 79 -13.52 12.03 -15.61
N ASP A 80 -13.04 11.36 -16.65
CA ASP A 80 -13.60 11.46 -18.00
C ASP A 80 -13.98 10.05 -18.51
N PRO A 81 -15.28 9.80 -18.73
CA PRO A 81 -15.76 8.51 -19.21
C PRO A 81 -15.39 8.21 -20.66
N SER A 82 -14.99 9.22 -21.45
CA SER A 82 -14.59 9.04 -22.85
C SER A 82 -13.15 8.57 -23.02
N ILE A 83 -12.30 8.79 -22.03
CA ILE A 83 -10.86 8.48 -22.11
C ILE A 83 -10.57 7.04 -21.72
N GLY A 84 -9.83 6.34 -22.59
CA GLY A 84 -9.37 4.97 -22.34
C GLY A 84 -10.54 4.02 -22.08
N HIS A 85 -11.65 4.17 -22.76
CA HIS A 85 -12.89 3.41 -22.53
C HIS A 85 -13.43 3.53 -21.08
N GLY A 86 -13.26 4.69 -20.45
CA GLY A 86 -13.72 4.96 -19.09
C GLY A 86 -12.82 4.41 -17.98
N ASN A 87 -11.57 4.05 -18.30
CA ASN A 87 -10.64 3.43 -17.32
C ASN A 87 -10.29 4.34 -16.13
N THR A 88 -10.49 5.68 -16.23
CA THR A 88 -10.33 6.59 -15.09
C THR A 88 -11.20 6.17 -13.90
N ALA A 89 -12.39 5.62 -14.12
CA ALA A 89 -13.30 5.14 -13.07
C ALA A 89 -12.73 3.96 -12.24
N ALA A 90 -11.66 3.30 -12.70
CA ALA A 90 -10.99 2.25 -11.96
C ALA A 90 -10.13 2.76 -10.78
N PHE A 91 -9.84 4.07 -10.73
CA PHE A 91 -8.93 4.68 -9.77
C PHE A 91 -9.68 5.54 -8.76
N PHE A 92 -9.33 5.41 -7.48
CA PHE A 92 -9.97 6.12 -6.38
C PHE A 92 -9.45 7.55 -6.23
N PRO A 93 -10.28 8.49 -5.68
CA PRO A 93 -10.11 9.92 -5.93
C PRO A 93 -9.07 10.61 -5.04
N LEU A 94 -8.76 10.10 -3.84
CA LEU A 94 -8.02 10.90 -2.85
C LEU A 94 -6.58 11.18 -3.29
N TYR A 95 -5.89 10.20 -3.89
CA TYR A 95 -4.52 10.40 -4.35
C TYR A 95 -4.43 11.44 -5.47
N PRO A 96 -5.22 11.36 -6.57
CA PRO A 96 -5.20 12.42 -7.59
C PRO A 96 -5.69 13.77 -7.07
N ILE A 97 -6.63 13.84 -6.11
CA ILE A 97 -7.04 15.10 -5.48
C ILE A 97 -5.86 15.76 -4.75
N LEU A 98 -5.07 15.00 -4.00
CA LEU A 98 -3.87 15.53 -3.34
C LEU A 98 -2.77 15.90 -4.32
N TRP A 99 -2.70 15.24 -5.46
CA TRP A 99 -1.72 15.53 -6.50
C TRP A 99 -2.13 16.74 -7.36
N ALA A 100 -3.42 17.00 -7.56
CA ALA A 100 -3.94 18.06 -8.44
C ALA A 100 -3.31 19.44 -8.19
N PRO A 101 -3.24 20.00 -6.96
CA PRO A 101 -2.62 21.31 -6.74
C PRO A 101 -1.13 21.33 -7.07
N LEU A 102 -0.44 20.19 -6.98
CA LEU A 102 0.98 20.09 -7.30
C LEU A 102 1.24 20.07 -8.81
N THR A 103 0.22 19.83 -9.64
CA THR A 103 0.36 19.86 -11.11
C THR A 103 0.58 21.26 -11.67
N TRP A 104 0.36 22.29 -10.85
CA TRP A 104 0.57 23.71 -11.21
C TRP A 104 2.00 24.17 -10.94
N LEU A 105 2.79 23.36 -10.23
CA LEU A 105 4.18 23.65 -9.96
C LEU A 105 5.05 23.40 -11.20
N PRO A 106 6.18 24.14 -11.37
CA PRO A 106 7.05 23.97 -12.52
C PRO A 106 7.72 22.58 -12.54
N GLY A 107 7.97 22.06 -13.74
CA GLY A 107 8.62 20.77 -13.96
C GLY A 107 7.67 19.63 -14.31
N PRO A 108 8.18 18.40 -14.43
CA PRO A 108 7.36 17.23 -14.77
C PRO A 108 6.31 16.94 -13.71
N ILE A 109 5.07 16.71 -14.12
CA ILE A 109 4.00 16.35 -13.18
C ILE A 109 4.35 15.11 -12.33
N THR A 110 5.02 14.12 -12.93
CA THR A 110 5.45 12.89 -12.27
C THR A 110 6.47 13.14 -11.15
N LEU A 111 7.29 14.19 -11.24
CA LEU A 111 8.18 14.59 -10.15
C LEU A 111 7.37 14.86 -8.87
N TRP A 112 6.33 15.64 -8.98
CA TRP A 112 5.51 16.04 -7.83
C TRP A 112 4.69 14.87 -7.26
N GLY A 113 4.15 14.01 -8.12
CA GLY A 113 3.50 12.78 -7.69
C GLY A 113 4.49 11.83 -6.98
N THR A 114 5.71 11.70 -7.50
CA THR A 114 6.79 10.91 -6.90
C THR A 114 7.18 11.45 -5.51
N LEU A 115 7.34 12.77 -5.39
CA LEU A 115 7.65 13.42 -4.11
C LEU A 115 6.52 13.26 -3.10
N LEU A 116 5.26 13.40 -3.54
CA LEU A 116 4.07 13.16 -2.70
C LEU A 116 4.05 11.72 -2.18
N SER A 117 4.20 10.72 -3.05
CA SER A 117 4.24 9.31 -2.65
C SER A 117 5.39 9.02 -1.69
N SER A 118 6.58 9.55 -1.97
CA SER A 118 7.76 9.37 -1.11
C SER A 118 7.56 10.01 0.27
N ALA A 119 7.01 11.21 0.34
CA ALA A 119 6.71 11.87 1.61
C ALA A 119 5.69 11.09 2.44
N LEU A 120 4.60 10.65 1.81
CA LEU A 120 3.57 9.82 2.44
C LEU A 120 4.15 8.48 2.94
N PHE A 121 5.10 7.89 2.21
CA PHE A 121 5.80 6.70 2.67
C PHE A 121 6.67 6.98 3.90
N GLY A 122 7.33 8.13 3.96
CA GLY A 122 8.06 8.58 5.15
C GLY A 122 7.13 8.69 6.38
N VAL A 123 5.95 9.28 6.20
CA VAL A 123 4.90 9.31 7.25
C VAL A 123 4.48 7.90 7.66
N ALA A 124 4.25 7.00 6.69
CA ALA A 124 3.89 5.62 6.96
C ALA A 124 4.96 4.88 7.77
N LEU A 125 6.25 5.04 7.44
CA LEU A 125 7.36 4.43 8.20
C LEU A 125 7.46 4.98 9.62
N CYS A 126 7.24 6.28 9.83
CA CYS A 126 7.21 6.89 11.16
C CYS A 126 6.04 6.34 12.00
N LEU A 127 4.85 6.24 11.43
CA LEU A 127 3.68 5.66 12.08
C LEU A 127 3.91 4.17 12.42
N LEU A 128 4.41 3.40 11.45
CA LEU A 128 4.70 1.98 11.65
C LEU A 128 5.76 1.76 12.74
N TYR A 129 6.80 2.60 12.76
CA TYR A 129 7.83 2.55 13.80
C TYR A 129 7.22 2.77 15.18
N ARG A 130 6.44 3.84 15.36
CA ARG A 130 5.79 4.14 16.64
C ARG A 130 4.83 3.06 17.09
N MET A 131 3.93 2.64 16.20
CA MET A 131 2.99 1.55 16.50
C MET A 131 3.71 0.27 16.89
N THR A 132 4.80 -0.07 16.22
CA THR A 132 5.55 -1.28 16.54
C THR A 132 6.32 -1.14 17.85
N GLN A 133 6.93 0.01 18.10
CA GLN A 133 7.63 0.31 19.34
C GLN A 133 6.69 0.27 20.55
N GLU A 134 5.49 0.83 20.42
CA GLU A 134 4.46 0.86 21.47
C GLU A 134 3.89 -0.53 21.76
N ARG A 135 3.72 -1.36 20.70
CA ARG A 135 3.15 -2.70 20.81
C ARG A 135 4.15 -3.75 21.28
N TYR A 136 5.39 -3.63 20.89
CA TYR A 136 6.46 -4.60 21.14
C TYR A 136 7.65 -3.90 21.82
N ASP A 137 8.69 -3.63 21.03
CA ASP A 137 9.91 -2.95 21.47
C ASP A 137 10.60 -2.20 20.31
N GLU A 138 11.66 -1.47 20.65
CA GLU A 138 12.43 -0.71 19.67
C GLU A 138 13.14 -1.60 18.64
N ARG A 139 13.66 -2.76 19.04
CA ARG A 139 14.37 -3.68 18.13
C ARG A 139 13.41 -4.23 17.09
N MET A 140 12.22 -4.60 17.53
CA MET A 140 11.13 -5.03 16.63
C MET A 140 10.71 -3.92 15.68
N ALA A 141 10.57 -2.67 16.18
CA ALA A 141 10.22 -1.51 15.38
C ALA A 141 11.27 -1.21 14.30
N ARG A 142 12.55 -1.26 14.66
CA ARG A 142 13.66 -1.08 13.71
C ARG A 142 13.66 -2.14 12.61
N ARG A 143 13.46 -3.40 12.93
CA ARG A 143 13.37 -4.48 11.93
C ARG A 143 12.16 -4.30 11.01
N THR A 144 10.99 -4.06 11.60
CA THR A 144 9.73 -3.91 10.84
C THR A 144 9.85 -2.81 9.79
N VAL A 145 10.34 -1.64 10.18
CA VAL A 145 10.51 -0.49 9.29
C VAL A 145 11.57 -0.77 8.23
N LEU A 146 12.71 -1.34 8.62
CA LEU A 146 13.76 -1.68 7.67
C LEU A 146 13.27 -2.69 6.64
N TYR A 147 12.63 -3.78 7.08
CA TYR A 147 12.17 -4.83 6.18
C TYR A 147 11.12 -4.36 5.19
N LEU A 148 10.19 -3.49 5.62
CA LEU A 148 9.25 -2.85 4.70
C LEU A 148 9.99 -1.94 3.71
N ALA A 149 10.95 -1.15 4.20
CA ALA A 149 11.64 -0.14 3.39
C ALA A 149 12.61 -0.74 2.35
N ILE A 150 13.14 -1.95 2.60
CA ILE A 150 14.00 -2.68 1.65
C ILE A 150 13.27 -3.84 0.93
N PHE A 151 11.95 -4.01 1.15
CA PHE A 151 11.18 -5.07 0.50
C PHE A 151 11.31 -5.00 -1.02
N PRO A 152 11.37 -6.14 -1.74
CA PRO A 152 11.66 -6.16 -3.19
C PRO A 152 10.80 -5.24 -4.06
N LEU A 153 9.56 -4.96 -3.65
CA LEU A 153 8.64 -4.08 -4.37
C LEU A 153 8.49 -2.68 -3.77
N THR A 154 9.34 -2.30 -2.79
CA THR A 154 9.25 -0.98 -2.13
C THR A 154 9.48 0.20 -3.07
N PHE A 155 10.03 -0.03 -4.28
CA PHE A 155 10.12 1.00 -5.30
C PHE A 155 8.75 1.53 -5.74
N VAL A 156 7.67 0.75 -5.58
CA VAL A 156 6.30 1.20 -5.83
C VAL A 156 5.94 2.43 -4.98
N PHE A 157 6.44 2.55 -3.76
CA PHE A 157 6.26 3.74 -2.94
C PHE A 157 7.05 4.97 -3.43
N ALA A 158 7.89 4.82 -4.44
CA ALA A 158 8.52 5.92 -5.15
C ALA A 158 7.79 6.30 -6.45
N LEU A 159 6.84 5.48 -6.90
CA LEU A 159 5.99 5.82 -8.04
C LEU A 159 4.86 6.75 -7.61
N PRO A 160 4.29 7.56 -8.54
CA PRO A 160 3.09 8.36 -8.28
C PRO A 160 1.84 7.47 -8.14
N TYR A 161 1.80 6.67 -7.08
CA TYR A 161 0.80 5.66 -6.80
C TYR A 161 0.14 5.90 -5.44
N ALA A 162 -1.06 5.37 -5.24
CA ALA A 162 -1.84 5.57 -4.02
C ALA A 162 -1.41 4.68 -2.84
N GLU A 163 -0.46 3.76 -3.01
CA GLU A 163 -0.03 2.80 -1.98
C GLU A 163 0.51 3.46 -0.72
N SER A 164 1.33 4.52 -0.89
CA SER A 164 1.88 5.27 0.24
C SER A 164 0.80 5.97 1.05
N LEU A 165 -0.17 6.59 0.37
CA LEU A 165 -1.32 7.24 0.99
C LEU A 165 -2.18 6.23 1.74
N PHE A 166 -2.49 5.11 1.08
CA PHE A 166 -3.26 4.02 1.68
C PHE A 166 -2.59 3.49 2.95
N LEU A 167 -1.29 3.17 2.88
CA LEU A 167 -0.54 2.63 4.01
C LEU A 167 -0.50 3.61 5.18
N ALA A 168 -0.20 4.89 4.92
CA ALA A 168 -0.20 5.93 5.94
C ALA A 168 -1.57 6.09 6.61
N SER A 169 -2.65 6.11 5.81
CA SER A 169 -4.02 6.23 6.30
C SER A 169 -4.46 5.00 7.09
N ALA A 170 -4.11 3.79 6.65
CA ALA A 170 -4.43 2.56 7.38
C ALA A 170 -3.69 2.48 8.72
N LEU A 171 -2.40 2.85 8.75
CA LEU A 171 -1.62 2.92 9.99
C LEU A 171 -2.19 3.97 10.95
N ALA A 172 -2.52 5.17 10.45
CA ALA A 172 -3.16 6.22 11.24
C ALA A 172 -4.51 5.73 11.82
N THR A 173 -5.30 5.01 11.03
CA THR A 173 -6.57 4.41 11.49
C THR A 173 -6.35 3.52 12.71
N PHE A 174 -5.46 2.54 12.62
CA PHE A 174 -5.20 1.64 13.75
C PHE A 174 -4.56 2.38 14.95
N ALA A 175 -3.61 3.28 14.72
CA ALA A 175 -2.99 4.07 15.79
C ALA A 175 -4.03 4.88 16.56
N LEU A 176 -4.93 5.58 15.86
CA LEU A 176 -5.98 6.38 16.48
C LEU A 176 -7.00 5.56 17.27
N THR A 177 -7.29 4.31 16.83
CA THR A 177 -8.14 3.40 17.62
C THR A 177 -7.48 2.99 18.93
N TRP A 178 -6.15 2.87 19.02
CA TRP A 178 -5.46 2.54 20.27
C TRP A 178 -5.66 3.62 21.34
N HIS A 179 -5.81 4.87 20.89
CA HIS A 179 -6.05 6.03 21.76
C HIS A 179 -7.55 6.36 21.94
N GLY A 180 -8.46 5.47 21.55
CA GLY A 180 -9.91 5.67 21.69
C GLY A 180 -10.51 6.73 20.76
N ARG A 181 -9.73 7.31 19.85
CA ARG A 181 -10.16 8.41 18.97
C ARG A 181 -10.91 7.93 17.73
N TRP A 182 -12.05 7.31 17.94
CA TRP A 182 -12.79 6.58 16.91
C TRP A 182 -13.24 7.46 15.72
N TRP A 183 -13.65 8.71 15.94
CA TRP A 183 -14.01 9.61 14.84
C TRP A 183 -12.82 9.92 13.93
N TRP A 184 -11.66 10.24 14.51
CA TRP A 184 -10.44 10.49 13.75
C TRP A 184 -9.91 9.22 13.08
N ALA A 185 -10.03 8.08 13.75
CA ALA A 185 -9.71 6.77 13.17
C ALA A 185 -10.57 6.48 11.94
N SER A 186 -11.88 6.74 12.03
CA SER A 186 -12.80 6.52 10.93
C SER A 186 -12.59 7.50 9.78
N LEU A 187 -12.18 8.75 10.07
CA LEU A 187 -11.80 9.71 9.03
C LEU A 187 -10.52 9.26 8.30
N ALA A 188 -9.50 8.78 9.04
CA ALA A 188 -8.31 8.19 8.44
C ALA A 188 -8.65 6.91 7.64
N GLY A 189 -9.58 6.09 8.14
CA GLY A 189 -10.10 4.92 7.43
C GLY A 189 -10.84 5.27 6.14
N ALA A 190 -11.66 6.32 6.16
CA ALA A 190 -12.32 6.85 4.97
C ALA A 190 -11.29 7.36 3.94
N ALA A 191 -10.19 8.00 4.41
CA ALA A 191 -9.09 8.39 3.54
C ALA A 191 -8.40 7.16 2.90
N ALA A 192 -8.21 6.07 3.65
CA ALA A 192 -7.71 4.81 3.09
C ALA A 192 -8.64 4.21 2.04
N VAL A 193 -9.97 4.23 2.28
CA VAL A 193 -10.99 3.82 1.31
C VAL A 193 -10.91 4.68 0.05
N LEU A 194 -10.88 6.00 0.19
CA LEU A 194 -10.80 6.93 -0.95
C LEU A 194 -9.43 6.93 -1.64
N ALA A 195 -8.40 6.36 -1.03
CA ALA A 195 -7.12 6.12 -1.69
C ALA A 195 -7.17 4.87 -2.59
N ARG A 196 -7.79 3.78 -2.12
CA ARG A 196 -7.84 2.49 -2.83
C ARG A 196 -9.09 1.67 -2.44
N PRO A 197 -9.74 0.94 -3.38
CA PRO A 197 -10.94 0.15 -3.08
C PRO A 197 -10.71 -0.88 -1.97
N VAL A 198 -9.50 -1.44 -1.86
CA VAL A 198 -9.16 -2.39 -0.78
C VAL A 198 -9.16 -1.76 0.61
N GLY A 199 -9.28 -0.43 0.72
CA GLY A 199 -9.42 0.29 1.99
C GLY A 199 -10.65 -0.12 2.79
N ILE A 200 -11.70 -0.60 2.12
CA ILE A 200 -12.90 -1.13 2.79
C ILE A 200 -12.58 -2.31 3.71
N ALA A 201 -11.45 -2.99 3.53
CA ALA A 201 -10.97 -4.05 4.43
C ALA A 201 -10.80 -3.58 5.89
N LEU A 202 -10.60 -2.28 6.11
CA LEU A 202 -10.57 -1.70 7.47
C LEU A 202 -11.93 -1.80 8.16
N PHE A 203 -13.04 -1.69 7.43
CA PHE A 203 -14.37 -1.64 8.03
C PHE A 203 -14.67 -2.90 8.87
N PRO A 204 -14.67 -4.14 8.36
CA PRO A 204 -14.94 -5.32 9.18
C PRO A 204 -13.88 -5.55 10.27
N ALA A 205 -12.62 -5.16 10.06
CA ALA A 205 -11.58 -5.22 11.08
C ALA A 205 -11.91 -4.31 12.27
N LEU A 206 -12.33 -3.06 12.00
CA LEU A 206 -12.72 -2.09 13.03
C LEU A 206 -14.04 -2.44 13.70
N VAL A 207 -15.02 -2.99 12.94
CA VAL A 207 -16.27 -3.50 13.51
C VAL A 207 -15.99 -4.61 14.51
N TRP A 208 -15.13 -5.57 14.15
CA TRP A 208 -14.73 -6.63 15.07
C TRP A 208 -14.07 -6.09 16.35
N ARG A 209 -13.11 -5.17 16.20
CA ARG A 209 -12.46 -4.52 17.34
C ARG A 209 -13.48 -3.79 18.22
N ARG A 210 -14.38 -3.00 17.62
CA ARG A 210 -15.40 -2.25 18.34
C ARG A 210 -16.37 -3.16 19.08
N TYR A 211 -16.75 -4.29 18.43
CA TYR A 211 -17.54 -5.33 19.08
C TYR A 211 -16.88 -5.90 20.33
N ARG A 212 -15.58 -6.15 20.27
CA ARG A 212 -14.81 -6.62 21.43
C ARG A 212 -14.74 -5.59 22.57
N GLU A 213 -14.78 -4.30 22.26
CA GLU A 213 -14.70 -3.22 23.23
C GLU A 213 -16.05 -2.83 23.81
N ARG A 214 -17.12 -2.83 23.02
CA ARG A 214 -18.44 -2.25 23.38
C ARG A 214 -19.62 -3.18 23.16
N GLY A 215 -19.42 -4.41 22.70
CA GLY A 215 -20.51 -5.35 22.40
C GLY A 215 -21.44 -4.79 21.32
N LEU A 216 -22.76 -4.87 21.55
CA LEU A 216 -23.80 -4.41 20.63
C LEU A 216 -24.28 -2.97 20.87
N ASP A 217 -23.48 -2.11 21.51
CA ASP A 217 -23.81 -0.67 21.62
C ASP A 217 -23.74 0.00 20.23
N LEU A 218 -24.89 0.11 19.56
CA LEU A 218 -24.98 0.61 18.18
C LEU A 218 -24.42 2.03 18.01
N ARG A 219 -24.50 2.87 19.04
CA ARG A 219 -23.97 4.23 19.00
C ARG A 219 -22.44 4.24 18.85
N ALA A 220 -21.81 3.21 19.39
CA ALA A 220 -20.36 3.05 19.29
C ALA A 220 -19.86 2.82 17.87
N TYR A 221 -20.73 2.37 16.95
CA TYR A 221 -20.38 2.08 15.56
C TYR A 221 -20.62 3.26 14.60
N LEU A 222 -21.29 4.32 15.04
CA LEU A 222 -21.59 5.49 14.19
C LEU A 222 -20.35 6.06 13.47
N PRO A 223 -19.19 6.23 14.13
CA PRO A 223 -18.00 6.71 13.43
C PRO A 223 -17.59 5.81 12.25
N LEU A 224 -17.74 4.48 12.38
CA LEU A 224 -17.30 3.52 11.38
C LEU A 224 -18.09 3.62 10.08
N LEU A 225 -19.29 4.20 10.10
CA LEU A 225 -20.11 4.41 8.91
C LEU A 225 -19.45 5.38 7.91
N LEU A 226 -18.47 6.16 8.34
CA LEU A 226 -17.70 7.01 7.44
C LEU A 226 -16.95 6.20 6.35
N LEU A 227 -16.53 4.96 6.63
CA LEU A 227 -15.81 4.15 5.66
C LEU A 227 -16.71 3.72 4.50
N PRO A 228 -17.83 3.00 4.73
CA PRO A 228 -18.74 2.65 3.63
C PRO A 228 -19.39 3.89 3.01
N ALA A 229 -19.65 4.96 3.77
CA ALA A 229 -20.17 6.21 3.21
C ALA A 229 -19.19 6.86 2.23
N ALA A 230 -17.89 6.83 2.50
CA ALA A 230 -16.87 7.34 1.60
C ALA A 230 -16.82 6.55 0.28
N GLU A 231 -16.90 5.21 0.35
CA GLU A 231 -16.92 4.34 -0.83
C GLU A 231 -18.19 4.55 -1.66
N LEU A 232 -19.35 4.50 -1.01
CA LEU A 232 -20.65 4.73 -1.66
C LEU A 232 -20.75 6.14 -2.24
N GLY A 233 -20.20 7.14 -1.55
CA GLY A 233 -20.13 8.52 -2.04
C GLY A 233 -19.32 8.62 -3.34
N PHE A 234 -18.21 7.90 -3.43
CA PHE A 234 -17.43 7.85 -4.66
C PHE A 234 -18.15 7.09 -5.78
N PHE A 235 -18.79 5.97 -5.50
CA PHE A 235 -19.62 5.26 -6.50
C PHE A 235 -20.81 6.10 -6.96
N GLY A 236 -21.45 6.84 -6.04
CA GLY A 236 -22.49 7.82 -6.38
C GLY A 236 -21.99 8.93 -7.29
N TYR A 237 -20.77 9.45 -7.04
CA TYR A 237 -20.12 10.42 -7.91
C TYR A 237 -19.85 9.84 -9.31
N LEU A 238 -19.32 8.60 -9.38
CA LEU A 238 -19.11 7.94 -10.68
C LEU A 238 -20.42 7.72 -11.43
N TYR A 239 -21.48 7.27 -10.72
CA TYR A 239 -22.81 7.16 -11.32
C TYR A 239 -23.30 8.48 -11.90
N TRP A 240 -23.17 9.55 -11.14
CA TRP A 240 -23.53 10.89 -11.62
C TRP A 240 -22.75 11.32 -12.88
N ARG A 241 -21.46 10.96 -12.94
CA ARG A 241 -20.57 11.32 -14.06
C ARG A 241 -20.77 10.46 -15.31
N THR A 242 -21.12 9.20 -15.16
CA THR A 242 -21.10 8.19 -16.24
C THR A 242 -22.49 7.65 -16.60
N GLY A 243 -23.49 7.81 -15.72
CA GLY A 243 -24.80 7.15 -15.82
C GLY A 243 -24.74 5.65 -15.52
N ASP A 244 -23.57 5.10 -15.15
CA ASP A 244 -23.35 3.68 -14.89
C ASP A 244 -23.10 3.43 -13.39
N PRO A 245 -24.03 2.77 -12.66
CA PRO A 245 -23.85 2.49 -11.23
C PRO A 245 -22.70 1.53 -10.92
N LEU A 246 -22.22 0.77 -11.91
CA LEU A 246 -21.12 -0.17 -11.82
C LEU A 246 -19.86 0.31 -12.56
N ALA A 247 -19.77 1.61 -12.86
CA ALA A 247 -18.67 2.19 -13.66
C ALA A 247 -17.28 1.75 -13.21
N HIS A 248 -17.04 1.66 -11.89
CA HIS A 248 -15.77 1.17 -11.34
C HIS A 248 -15.48 -0.28 -11.75
N PHE A 249 -16.44 -1.16 -11.61
CA PHE A 249 -16.28 -2.59 -11.90
C PHE A 249 -16.14 -2.84 -13.42
N HIS A 250 -16.96 -2.17 -14.21
CA HIS A 250 -16.84 -2.23 -15.67
C HIS A 250 -15.49 -1.66 -16.18
N ALA A 251 -14.97 -0.60 -15.54
CA ALA A 251 -13.64 -0.09 -15.85
C ALA A 251 -12.53 -1.10 -15.51
N GLN A 252 -12.65 -1.81 -14.39
CA GLN A 252 -11.72 -2.86 -13.99
C GLN A 252 -11.76 -4.07 -14.94
N GLU A 253 -12.95 -4.46 -15.38
CA GLU A 253 -13.13 -5.55 -16.36
C GLU A 253 -12.51 -5.17 -17.72
N ARG A 254 -12.87 -4.00 -18.27
CA ARG A 254 -12.37 -3.53 -19.57
C ARG A 254 -10.86 -3.28 -19.57
N GLY A 255 -10.33 -2.67 -18.50
CA GLY A 255 -8.92 -2.27 -18.43
C GLY A 255 -7.97 -3.41 -18.10
N TRP A 256 -8.42 -4.36 -17.30
CA TRP A 256 -7.54 -5.42 -16.76
C TRP A 256 -8.13 -6.83 -16.88
N GLY A 257 -9.28 -7.02 -17.51
CA GLY A 257 -9.93 -8.34 -17.66
C GLY A 257 -10.33 -8.96 -16.30
N ARG A 258 -10.66 -8.13 -15.31
CA ARG A 258 -11.05 -8.61 -13.98
C ARG A 258 -12.46 -9.22 -14.03
N GLY A 259 -12.57 -10.45 -13.53
CA GLY A 259 -13.83 -11.17 -13.37
C GLY A 259 -14.12 -11.50 -11.90
N VAL A 260 -14.68 -12.69 -11.66
CA VAL A 260 -14.92 -13.20 -10.30
C VAL A 260 -14.14 -14.50 -10.11
N SER A 261 -13.38 -14.60 -9.03
CA SER A 261 -12.58 -15.79 -8.71
C SER A 261 -12.29 -15.88 -7.20
N VAL A 262 -11.61 -16.94 -6.79
CA VAL A 262 -11.15 -17.13 -5.41
C VAL A 262 -9.64 -17.36 -5.37
N LEU A 263 -9.02 -16.94 -4.27
CA LEU A 263 -7.56 -16.96 -4.11
C LEU A 263 -6.89 -18.30 -4.50
N PRO A 264 -7.36 -19.49 -4.08
CA PRO A 264 -6.71 -20.74 -4.47
C PRO A 264 -6.71 -20.99 -5.98
N LEU A 265 -7.80 -20.66 -6.67
CA LEU A 265 -7.89 -20.83 -8.13
C LEU A 265 -6.98 -19.85 -8.86
N VAL A 266 -6.87 -18.61 -8.37
CA VAL A 266 -6.00 -17.59 -8.95
C VAL A 266 -4.52 -17.98 -8.80
N VAL A 267 -4.14 -18.54 -7.64
CA VAL A 267 -2.78 -19.06 -7.40
C VAL A 267 -2.49 -20.26 -8.31
N ALA A 268 -3.42 -21.23 -8.39
CA ALA A 268 -3.26 -22.41 -9.25
C ALA A 268 -3.13 -22.01 -10.73
N LYS A 269 -3.98 -21.08 -11.20
CA LYS A 269 -3.90 -20.55 -12.56
C LYS A 269 -2.60 -19.82 -12.80
N GLY A 270 -2.16 -18.96 -11.89
CA GLY A 270 -0.89 -18.23 -12.01
C GLY A 270 0.32 -19.18 -12.06
N PHE A 271 0.29 -20.26 -11.30
CA PHE A 271 1.31 -21.30 -11.34
C PHE A 271 1.31 -22.04 -12.68
N TRP A 272 0.13 -22.43 -13.16
CA TRP A 272 -0.04 -23.09 -14.44
C TRP A 272 0.45 -22.22 -15.62
N ASP A 273 -0.02 -20.97 -15.69
CA ASP A 273 0.35 -20.02 -16.75
C ASP A 273 1.85 -19.68 -16.69
N GLY A 274 2.44 -19.67 -15.51
CA GLY A 274 3.88 -19.45 -15.31
C GLY A 274 4.74 -20.57 -15.89
N ILE A 275 4.34 -21.82 -15.70
CA ILE A 275 5.10 -23.00 -16.17
C ILE A 275 4.82 -23.29 -17.63
N HIS A 276 3.55 -23.45 -18.01
CA HIS A 276 3.15 -23.92 -19.33
C HIS A 276 3.02 -22.78 -20.34
N GLY A 277 2.67 -21.58 -19.88
CA GLY A 277 2.59 -20.38 -20.73
C GLY A 277 3.93 -19.64 -20.91
N GLY A 278 5.03 -20.14 -20.31
CA GLY A 278 6.36 -19.51 -20.40
C GLY A 278 6.43 -18.11 -19.75
N GLN A 279 5.46 -17.75 -18.93
CA GLN A 279 5.36 -16.42 -18.33
C GLN A 279 5.89 -16.42 -16.90
N LEU A 280 7.21 -16.52 -16.72
CA LEU A 280 7.89 -16.55 -15.42
C LEU A 280 7.45 -15.45 -14.43
N ARG A 281 6.98 -14.30 -14.96
CA ARG A 281 6.44 -13.22 -14.14
C ARG A 281 5.30 -13.68 -13.21
N TYR A 282 4.46 -14.60 -13.65
CA TYR A 282 3.39 -15.13 -12.81
C TYR A 282 3.91 -15.95 -11.63
N LEU A 283 5.02 -16.67 -11.81
CA LEU A 283 5.66 -17.41 -10.71
C LEU A 283 6.17 -16.47 -9.60
N VAL A 284 6.66 -15.28 -9.98
CA VAL A 284 7.06 -14.25 -9.01
C VAL A 284 5.85 -13.77 -8.19
N HIS A 285 4.71 -13.51 -8.85
CA HIS A 285 3.47 -13.12 -8.14
C HIS A 285 2.93 -14.25 -7.26
N VAL A 286 2.99 -15.50 -7.73
CA VAL A 286 2.64 -16.68 -6.92
C VAL A 286 3.55 -16.78 -5.70
N ALA A 287 4.86 -16.63 -5.86
CA ALA A 287 5.82 -16.68 -4.75
C ALA A 287 5.52 -15.61 -3.68
N PHE A 288 5.25 -14.37 -4.10
CA PHE A 288 4.82 -13.31 -3.16
C PHE A 288 3.50 -13.65 -2.48
N THR A 289 2.53 -14.20 -3.22
CA THR A 289 1.25 -14.59 -2.62
C THR A 289 1.43 -15.66 -1.55
N LEU A 290 2.24 -16.69 -1.84
CA LEU A 290 2.57 -17.73 -0.86
C LEU A 290 3.34 -17.20 0.35
N LEU A 291 4.28 -16.27 0.14
CA LEU A 291 4.97 -15.56 1.22
C LEU A 291 3.96 -14.85 2.14
N TRP A 292 3.03 -14.09 1.57
CA TRP A 292 2.01 -13.36 2.34
C TRP A 292 1.07 -14.31 3.09
N CYS A 293 0.63 -15.39 2.47
CA CYS A 293 -0.18 -16.41 3.13
C CYS A 293 0.59 -17.09 4.27
N GLY A 294 1.87 -17.40 4.07
CA GLY A 294 2.74 -17.97 5.08
C GLY A 294 2.95 -17.03 6.26
N LEU A 295 3.22 -15.73 6.00
CA LEU A 295 3.35 -14.72 7.05
C LEU A 295 2.02 -14.48 7.79
N TRP A 296 0.87 -14.51 7.09
CA TRP A 296 -0.43 -14.44 7.71
C TRP A 296 -0.68 -15.63 8.65
N TYR A 297 -0.38 -16.85 8.18
CA TYR A 297 -0.48 -18.06 9.01
C TYR A 297 0.43 -17.99 10.24
N TYR A 298 1.68 -17.51 10.08
CA TYR A 298 2.62 -17.31 11.17
C TYR A 298 2.10 -16.24 12.16
N ALA A 299 1.59 -15.13 11.65
CA ALA A 299 0.99 -14.06 12.45
C ALA A 299 -0.17 -14.58 13.32
N TRP A 300 -1.00 -15.46 12.74
CA TRP A 300 -2.10 -16.09 13.45
C TRP A 300 -1.61 -17.12 14.50
N ARG A 301 -0.77 -18.08 14.09
CA ARG A 301 -0.45 -19.24 14.93
C ARG A 301 0.66 -18.98 15.96
N ARG A 302 1.65 -18.20 15.60
CA ARG A 302 2.85 -17.98 16.42
C ARG A 302 2.85 -16.60 17.09
N LEU A 303 2.63 -15.55 16.34
CA LEU A 303 2.62 -14.20 16.90
C LEU A 303 1.28 -13.87 17.60
N LYS A 304 0.22 -14.68 17.35
CA LYS A 304 -1.12 -14.54 17.95
C LYS A 304 -1.65 -13.12 17.85
N LEU A 305 -1.54 -12.51 16.66
CA LEU A 305 -2.05 -11.17 16.44
C LEU A 305 -3.55 -11.11 16.73
N PRO A 306 -4.06 -9.98 17.27
CA PRO A 306 -5.48 -9.72 17.41
C PRO A 306 -6.21 -9.86 16.07
N ALA A 307 -7.46 -10.33 16.14
CA ALA A 307 -8.23 -10.69 14.96
C ALA A 307 -8.43 -9.53 13.99
N GLU A 308 -8.55 -8.29 14.47
CA GLU A 308 -8.67 -7.10 13.61
C GLU A 308 -7.52 -6.94 12.64
N TYR A 309 -6.27 -7.26 13.03
CA TYR A 309 -5.11 -7.23 12.14
C TYR A 309 -5.10 -8.38 11.16
N LEU A 310 -5.54 -9.56 11.62
CA LEU A 310 -5.64 -10.75 10.77
C LEU A 310 -6.75 -10.61 9.73
N ILE A 311 -7.91 -10.06 10.11
CA ILE A 311 -9.03 -9.75 9.20
C ILE A 311 -8.59 -8.74 8.15
N PHE A 312 -7.97 -7.63 8.57
CA PHE A 312 -7.47 -6.62 7.66
C PHE A 312 -6.46 -7.21 6.66
N ALA A 313 -5.43 -7.91 7.15
CA ALA A 313 -4.42 -8.51 6.28
C ALA A 313 -5.00 -9.58 5.34
N ALA A 314 -5.91 -10.44 5.82
CA ALA A 314 -6.57 -11.45 4.99
C ALA A 314 -7.37 -10.80 3.85
N LEU A 315 -8.14 -9.76 4.14
CA LEU A 315 -8.94 -9.07 3.12
C LEU A 315 -8.07 -8.34 2.09
N LEU A 316 -6.91 -7.80 2.48
CA LEU A 316 -5.94 -7.25 1.53
C LEU A 316 -5.34 -8.29 0.58
N LEU A 317 -5.38 -9.58 0.92
CA LEU A 317 -4.97 -10.67 0.02
C LEU A 317 -6.16 -11.22 -0.80
N ILE A 318 -7.34 -11.27 -0.20
CA ILE A 318 -8.54 -11.87 -0.83
C ILE A 318 -9.19 -10.92 -1.84
N LEU A 319 -9.41 -9.64 -1.47
CA LEU A 319 -10.13 -8.70 -2.33
C LEU A 319 -9.45 -8.47 -3.70
N PRO A 320 -8.12 -8.28 -3.81
CA PRO A 320 -7.49 -8.14 -5.12
C PRO A 320 -7.59 -9.39 -5.98
N THR A 321 -7.51 -10.57 -5.36
CA THR A 321 -7.59 -11.86 -6.08
C THR A 321 -9.02 -12.25 -6.45
N SER A 322 -10.05 -11.68 -5.80
CA SER A 322 -11.44 -11.91 -6.20
C SER A 322 -11.73 -11.46 -7.63
N GLY A 323 -10.92 -10.56 -8.20
CA GLY A 323 -10.96 -10.17 -9.61
C GLY A 323 -10.31 -11.15 -10.58
N GLY A 324 -9.83 -12.31 -10.15
CA GLY A 324 -9.29 -13.38 -11.02
C GLY A 324 -7.84 -13.21 -11.45
N LEU A 325 -7.11 -12.20 -11.00
CA LEU A 325 -5.74 -11.92 -11.39
C LEU A 325 -4.75 -12.13 -10.24
N ILE A 326 -3.63 -12.82 -10.55
CA ILE A 326 -2.50 -12.97 -9.63
C ILE A 326 -1.53 -11.79 -9.70
N VAL A 327 -1.64 -10.98 -10.75
CA VAL A 327 -0.74 -9.84 -11.01
C VAL A 327 -0.83 -8.82 -9.87
N SER A 328 0.29 -8.22 -9.53
CA SER A 328 0.43 -7.21 -8.47
C SER A 328 0.22 -7.71 -7.03
N MET A 329 0.10 -9.03 -6.79
CA MET A 329 -0.08 -9.54 -5.42
C MET A 329 1.08 -9.21 -4.48
N GLY A 330 2.29 -9.07 -5.00
CA GLY A 330 3.42 -8.58 -4.21
C GLY A 330 3.17 -7.18 -3.66
N ARG A 331 2.62 -6.28 -4.49
CA ARG A 331 2.26 -4.90 -4.15
C ARG A 331 1.08 -4.83 -3.17
N PHE A 332 0.04 -5.64 -3.37
CA PHE A 332 -1.11 -5.66 -2.49
C PHE A 332 -0.78 -6.19 -1.09
N GLY A 333 0.03 -7.24 -0.99
CA GLY A 333 0.45 -7.77 0.32
C GLY A 333 1.44 -6.85 1.04
N MET A 334 2.23 -6.04 0.32
CA MET A 334 3.19 -5.13 0.91
C MET A 334 2.53 -4.03 1.78
N VAL A 335 1.29 -3.62 1.47
CA VAL A 335 0.55 -2.66 2.29
C VAL A 335 -0.18 -3.30 3.48
N ALA A 336 -0.18 -4.63 3.59
CA ALA A 336 -0.67 -5.38 4.74
C ALA A 336 0.38 -5.33 5.88
N PHE A 337 0.58 -4.17 6.47
CA PHE A 337 1.63 -3.90 7.46
C PHE A 337 1.72 -4.93 8.62
N PRO A 338 0.63 -5.57 9.10
CA PRO A 338 0.75 -6.57 10.17
C PRO A 338 1.61 -7.79 9.78
N LEU A 339 1.76 -8.07 8.48
CA LEU A 339 2.61 -9.16 8.00
C LEU A 339 4.09 -8.84 8.17
N PHE A 340 4.47 -7.56 8.21
CA PHE A 340 5.84 -7.16 8.51
C PHE A 340 6.20 -7.31 9.99
N TRP A 341 5.21 -7.30 10.90
CA TRP A 341 5.45 -7.74 12.29
C TRP A 341 5.80 -9.23 12.35
N ALA A 342 5.11 -10.06 11.57
CA ALA A 342 5.43 -11.47 11.47
C ALA A 342 6.83 -11.72 10.88
N LEU A 343 7.17 -10.98 9.82
CA LEU A 343 8.49 -11.06 9.20
C LEU A 343 9.60 -10.56 10.15
N ALA A 344 9.37 -9.49 10.89
CA ALA A 344 10.33 -8.95 11.87
C ALA A 344 10.50 -9.87 13.07
N GLU A 345 9.45 -10.62 13.46
CA GLU A 345 9.55 -11.66 14.49
C GLU A 345 10.42 -12.81 14.03
N LEU A 346 10.25 -13.29 12.78
CA LEU A 346 11.13 -14.28 12.16
C LEU A 346 12.58 -13.80 12.10
N GLY A 347 12.81 -12.52 11.87
CA GLY A 347 14.13 -11.90 11.85
C GLY A 347 14.80 -11.76 13.24
N LYS A 348 14.23 -12.31 14.31
CA LYS A 348 14.97 -12.54 15.57
C LYS A 348 16.05 -13.59 15.39
N ASP A 349 15.86 -14.53 14.46
CA ASP A 349 16.89 -15.43 14.00
C ASP A 349 17.88 -14.66 13.11
N GLU A 350 19.16 -14.68 13.45
CA GLU A 350 20.22 -13.95 12.74
C GLU A 350 20.37 -14.37 11.26
N ARG A 351 20.08 -15.65 10.96
CA ARG A 351 20.13 -16.15 9.58
C ARG A 351 19.01 -15.52 8.74
N VAL A 352 17.80 -15.47 9.31
CA VAL A 352 16.65 -14.83 8.63
C VAL A 352 16.92 -13.34 8.47
N ASP A 353 17.41 -12.65 9.50
CA ASP A 353 17.75 -11.23 9.44
C ASP A 353 18.78 -10.93 8.33
N THR A 354 19.84 -11.75 8.27
CA THR A 354 20.88 -11.63 7.24
C THR A 354 20.32 -11.89 5.84
N VAL A 355 19.52 -12.95 5.66
CA VAL A 355 18.89 -13.27 4.38
C VAL A 355 18.00 -12.11 3.92
N VAL A 356 17.16 -11.56 4.79
CA VAL A 356 16.28 -10.42 4.44
C VAL A 356 17.12 -9.20 4.04
N LYS A 357 18.14 -8.85 4.81
CA LYS A 357 18.98 -7.66 4.55
C LYS A 357 19.83 -7.78 3.29
N VAL A 358 20.15 -8.97 2.83
CA VAL A 358 20.94 -9.19 1.62
C VAL A 358 20.03 -9.44 0.41
N VAL A 359 19.08 -10.37 0.53
CA VAL A 359 18.27 -10.82 -0.61
C VAL A 359 17.25 -9.76 -1.04
N PHE A 360 16.63 -9.03 -0.10
CA PHE A 360 15.61 -8.05 -0.46
C PHE A 360 16.16 -6.89 -1.30
N PRO A 361 17.27 -6.22 -0.96
CA PRO A 361 17.84 -5.18 -1.82
C PRO A 361 18.30 -5.71 -3.19
N LEU A 362 18.84 -6.93 -3.26
CA LEU A 362 19.21 -7.56 -4.53
C LEU A 362 17.98 -7.82 -5.40
N MET A 363 16.91 -8.40 -4.82
CA MET A 363 15.65 -8.61 -5.52
C MET A 363 15.00 -7.28 -5.94
N LEU A 364 15.04 -6.26 -5.09
CA LEU A 364 14.55 -4.92 -5.42
C LEU A 364 15.27 -4.39 -6.66
N THR A 365 16.59 -4.44 -6.68
CA THR A 365 17.40 -4.02 -7.83
C THR A 365 17.00 -4.80 -9.09
N ALA A 366 16.95 -6.13 -9.00
CA ALA A 366 16.56 -6.98 -10.12
C ALA A 366 15.15 -6.66 -10.63
N LEU A 367 14.17 -6.50 -9.73
CA LEU A 367 12.79 -6.18 -10.10
C LEU A 367 12.66 -4.79 -10.73
N VAL A 368 13.39 -3.79 -10.28
CA VAL A 368 13.43 -2.47 -10.94
C VAL A 368 13.94 -2.63 -12.38
N PHE A 369 15.04 -3.36 -12.60
CA PHE A 369 15.56 -3.58 -13.95
C PHE A 369 14.59 -4.33 -14.86
N VAL A 370 13.86 -5.32 -14.33
CA VAL A 370 12.87 -6.08 -15.12
C VAL A 370 11.61 -5.25 -15.36
N THR A 371 11.16 -4.46 -14.39
CA THR A 371 9.97 -3.62 -14.49
C THR A 371 10.14 -2.51 -15.53
N PHE A 372 11.24 -1.78 -15.47
CA PHE A 372 11.51 -0.64 -16.36
C PHE A 372 12.36 -1.00 -17.59
N GLY A 373 12.73 -2.27 -17.74
CA GLY A 373 13.49 -2.81 -18.86
C GLY A 373 12.62 -3.18 -20.07
N PRO A 374 13.23 -3.79 -21.11
CA PRO A 374 12.51 -4.23 -22.30
C PRO A 374 11.54 -5.40 -22.06
N ARG A 375 11.75 -6.16 -20.99
CA ARG A 375 10.84 -7.22 -20.52
C ARG A 375 10.06 -6.69 -19.34
N THR A 376 8.85 -6.20 -19.58
CA THR A 376 8.03 -5.57 -18.55
C THR A 376 7.51 -6.58 -17.52
N PHE A 377 7.87 -6.37 -16.27
CA PHE A 377 7.19 -6.94 -15.11
C PHE A 377 6.21 -5.87 -14.61
N THR A 378 4.93 -6.21 -14.47
CA THR A 378 3.94 -5.29 -13.86
C THR A 378 4.02 -5.43 -12.35
N PRO A 379 4.40 -4.40 -11.60
CA PRO A 379 4.58 -4.48 -10.16
C PRO A 379 3.28 -4.66 -9.38
#